data_941d6777d505f2506b294685a24a50d3
#
_entry.id   941d6777d505f2506b294685a24a50d3
#
_cell.length_a   1.000
_cell.length_b   1.000
_cell.length_c   1.000
_cell.angle_alpha   90.00
_cell.angle_beta   90.00
_cell.angle_gamma   90.00
#
_symmetry.space_group_name_H-M   'P 1'
#
loop_
_entity.id
_entity.type
_entity.pdbx_description
1 polymer ?
#
loop_
_entity_poly.entity_id
_entity_poly.type
_entity_poly.pdbx_seq_one_letter_code
_entity_poly.pdbx_strand_id
1 'polypeptide(L)'
;MLRVGKLVATNGLQGKIIFEHTIAQADWLQKNMPIMVELIKGSLVPFFVAQVQRISTATYHIHLEDINSIEDAKKMVGKAVYVADDVIQKEASDSPLSWIGFSIVDTQKGGIGTIEDVIKMGPQWLAKLTINEQEVLIPLVEDWIKDLNIKNKFIRMALPDGLIEIYTQN
;
A
#
# COMPACT_ATOMS: atom_id res chain seq x y z
N MET A 1 -11.97 -5.54 11.39
CA MET A 1 -10.60 -6.02 11.70
C MET A 1 -10.25 -7.15 10.77
N LEU A 2 -9.20 -6.98 9.98
CA LEU A 2 -8.72 -7.97 9.02
C LEU A 2 -7.50 -8.69 9.58
N ARG A 3 -7.49 -10.01 9.51
CA ARG A 3 -6.30 -10.80 9.83
C ARG A 3 -5.28 -10.63 8.71
N VAL A 4 -4.08 -10.17 9.06
CA VAL A 4 -3.03 -9.83 8.09
C VAL A 4 -1.82 -10.77 8.13
N GLY A 5 -1.72 -11.59 9.18
CA GLY A 5 -0.59 -12.52 9.30
C GLY A 5 -0.47 -13.11 10.70
N LYS A 6 0.73 -13.54 11.03
CA LYS A 6 1.09 -14.10 12.34
C LYS A 6 2.54 -13.78 12.74
N LEU A 7 2.81 -13.82 14.03
CA LEU A 7 4.14 -13.75 14.61
C LEU A 7 4.72 -15.17 14.66
N VAL A 8 5.82 -15.43 13.94
CA VAL A 8 6.27 -16.81 13.70
C VAL A 8 7.47 -17.22 14.53
N ALA A 9 8.36 -16.29 14.89
CA ALA A 9 9.55 -16.60 15.67
C ALA A 9 10.10 -15.32 16.34
N THR A 10 11.01 -15.49 17.29
CA THR A 10 11.79 -14.38 17.86
C THR A 10 13.08 -14.18 17.08
N ASN A 11 13.60 -12.95 17.06
CA ASN A 11 14.88 -12.62 16.46
C ASN A 11 15.76 -11.83 17.44
N GLY A 12 16.85 -12.45 17.89
CA GLY A 12 17.78 -11.85 18.85
C GLY A 12 17.22 -11.81 20.28
N LEU A 13 17.88 -11.04 21.14
CA LEU A 13 17.59 -11.01 22.58
C LEU A 13 16.73 -9.80 23.01
N GLN A 14 16.56 -8.83 22.11
CA GLN A 14 15.95 -7.52 22.40
C GLN A 14 14.45 -7.45 22.09
N GLY A 15 13.74 -8.56 22.10
CA GLY A 15 12.29 -8.56 21.87
C GLY A 15 11.85 -8.42 20.40
N LYS A 16 12.78 -8.50 19.43
CA LYS A 16 12.40 -8.50 18.01
C LYS A 16 11.68 -9.79 17.64
N ILE A 17 10.68 -9.68 16.78
CA ILE A 17 9.81 -10.79 16.35
C ILE A 17 9.76 -10.83 14.83
N ILE A 18 9.71 -12.03 14.28
CA ILE A 18 9.47 -12.26 12.86
C ILE A 18 7.96 -12.26 12.63
N PHE A 19 7.50 -11.33 11.83
CA PHE A 19 6.12 -11.24 11.36
C PHE A 19 6.04 -11.73 9.91
N GLU A 20 5.13 -12.66 9.67
CA GLU A 20 4.82 -13.19 8.35
C GLU A 20 3.40 -12.79 7.97
N HIS A 21 3.27 -12.03 6.87
CA HIS A 21 1.96 -11.58 6.42
C HIS A 21 1.41 -12.46 5.28
N THR A 22 0.08 -12.45 5.14
CA THR A 22 -0.66 -13.25 4.17
C THR A 22 -1.33 -12.40 3.08
N ILE A 23 -1.17 -11.09 3.13
CA ILE A 23 -1.72 -10.15 2.14
C ILE A 23 -0.65 -9.77 1.12
N ALA A 24 -1.09 -9.39 -0.09
CA ALA A 24 -0.20 -9.20 -1.24
C ALA A 24 0.88 -8.12 -1.05
N GLN A 25 0.59 -7.09 -0.27
CA GLN A 25 1.51 -5.98 0.06
C GLN A 25 1.40 -5.65 1.54
N ALA A 26 2.49 -5.20 2.14
CA ALA A 26 2.53 -4.82 3.54
C ALA A 26 3.25 -3.47 3.77
N ASP A 27 3.11 -2.54 2.81
CA ASP A 27 3.67 -1.18 2.92
C ASP A 27 2.95 -0.36 4.00
N TRP A 28 1.72 -0.79 4.39
CA TRP A 28 0.99 -0.28 5.55
C TRP A 28 1.72 -0.48 6.87
N LEU A 29 2.61 -1.48 6.96
CA LEU A 29 3.33 -1.79 8.19
C LEU A 29 4.45 -0.78 8.43
N GLN A 30 4.18 0.23 9.23
CA GLN A 30 5.08 1.34 9.49
C GLN A 30 5.33 1.52 10.99
N LYS A 31 6.39 2.26 11.32
CA LYS A 31 6.67 2.66 12.69
C LYS A 31 5.51 3.48 13.28
N ASN A 32 5.27 3.30 14.58
CA ASN A 32 4.20 3.92 15.38
C ASN A 32 2.77 3.50 14.98
N MET A 33 2.65 2.49 14.11
CA MET A 33 1.35 1.97 13.73
C MET A 33 0.82 1.00 14.78
N PRO A 34 -0.47 1.07 15.15
CA PRO A 34 -1.10 0.07 15.99
C PRO A 34 -1.42 -1.20 15.19
N ILE A 35 -1.02 -2.35 15.73
CA ILE A 35 -1.46 -3.66 15.28
C ILE A 35 -2.20 -4.34 16.42
N MET A 36 -3.16 -5.18 16.11
CA MET A 36 -3.90 -5.96 17.10
C MET A 36 -3.38 -7.39 17.10
N VAL A 37 -2.97 -7.87 18.24
CA VAL A 37 -2.48 -9.24 18.41
C VAL A 37 -3.49 -10.06 19.19
N GLU A 38 -3.85 -11.22 18.67
CA GLU A 38 -4.75 -12.15 19.34
C GLU A 38 -3.97 -12.98 20.38
N LEU A 39 -3.84 -12.46 21.58
CA LEU A 39 -3.13 -13.13 22.67
C LEU A 39 -3.86 -14.40 23.13
N ILE A 40 -5.19 -14.31 23.25
CA ILE A 40 -6.09 -15.42 23.58
C ILE A 40 -7.20 -15.38 22.53
N LYS A 41 -7.71 -16.54 22.12
CA LYS A 41 -8.77 -16.65 21.12
C LYS A 41 -9.92 -15.69 21.37
N GLY A 42 -10.15 -14.79 20.41
CA GLY A 42 -11.18 -13.75 20.48
C GLY A 42 -10.78 -12.48 21.26
N SER A 43 -9.60 -12.43 21.87
CA SER A 43 -9.11 -11.24 22.58
C SER A 43 -7.99 -10.57 21.79
N LEU A 44 -8.31 -9.44 21.18
CA LEU A 44 -7.36 -8.61 20.43
C LEU A 44 -6.80 -7.53 21.35
N VAL A 45 -5.47 -7.47 21.46
CA VAL A 45 -4.75 -6.49 22.27
C VAL A 45 -3.92 -5.61 21.36
N PRO A 46 -4.00 -4.27 21.49
CA PRO A 46 -3.21 -3.36 20.67
C PRO A 46 -1.75 -3.34 21.09
N PHE A 47 -0.86 -3.33 20.10
CA PHE A 47 0.58 -3.10 20.25
C PHE A 47 1.03 -2.09 19.20
N PHE A 48 1.94 -1.20 19.58
CA PHE A 48 2.53 -0.24 18.63
C PHE A 48 3.83 -0.79 18.06
N VAL A 49 4.04 -0.59 16.78
CA VAL A 49 5.26 -0.98 16.09
C VAL A 49 6.35 0.05 16.36
N ALA A 50 7.35 -0.29 17.18
CA ALA A 50 8.49 0.58 17.47
C ALA A 50 9.51 0.61 16.33
N GLN A 51 9.73 -0.55 15.68
CA GLN A 51 10.62 -0.69 14.53
C GLN A 51 10.08 -1.74 13.56
N VAL A 52 10.33 -1.53 12.28
CA VAL A 52 10.00 -2.47 11.21
C VAL A 52 11.16 -2.54 10.21
N GLN A 53 11.50 -3.74 9.80
CA GLN A 53 12.51 -4.00 8.77
C GLN A 53 12.02 -5.11 7.85
N ARG A 54 11.88 -4.80 6.57
CA ARG A 54 11.52 -5.78 5.55
C ARG A 54 12.68 -6.76 5.29
N ILE A 55 12.39 -8.04 5.30
CA ILE A 55 13.35 -9.12 5.04
C ILE A 55 13.08 -9.76 3.68
N SER A 56 11.81 -10.01 3.39
CA SER A 56 11.35 -10.55 2.11
C SER A 56 10.01 -9.94 1.70
N THR A 57 9.42 -10.45 0.64
CA THR A 57 8.08 -10.02 0.20
C THR A 57 6.97 -10.33 1.21
N ALA A 58 7.16 -11.33 2.06
CA ALA A 58 6.16 -11.78 3.02
C ALA A 58 6.62 -11.70 4.48
N THR A 59 7.88 -11.31 4.76
CA THR A 59 8.48 -11.42 6.09
C THR A 59 9.10 -10.10 6.52
N TYR A 60 8.82 -9.71 7.75
CA TYR A 60 9.37 -8.53 8.40
C TYR A 60 9.94 -8.88 9.76
N HIS A 61 11.03 -8.23 10.15
CA HIS A 61 11.42 -8.11 11.55
C HIS A 61 10.70 -6.91 12.13
N ILE A 62 9.93 -7.13 13.17
CA ILE A 62 9.25 -6.06 13.91
C ILE A 62 9.69 -6.04 15.36
N HIS A 63 9.70 -4.85 15.94
CA HIS A 63 9.83 -4.65 17.37
C HIS A 63 8.56 -3.94 17.83
N LEU A 64 7.89 -4.50 18.82
CA LEU A 64 6.69 -3.91 19.41
C LEU A 64 7.08 -3.14 20.65
N GLU A 65 6.44 -1.99 20.89
CA GLU A 65 6.58 -1.27 22.16
C GLU A 65 6.20 -2.23 23.30
N ASP A 66 6.89 -2.09 24.44
CA ASP A 66 6.71 -2.93 25.63
C ASP A 66 7.18 -4.40 25.51
N ILE A 67 7.67 -4.85 24.37
CA ILE A 67 8.26 -6.18 24.18
C ILE A 67 9.77 -6.07 24.06
N ASN A 68 10.44 -5.94 25.21
CA ASN A 68 11.87 -5.60 25.27
C ASN A 68 12.79 -6.79 25.65
N SER A 69 12.20 -7.97 25.85
CA SER A 69 12.93 -9.19 26.19
C SER A 69 12.58 -10.35 25.25
N ILE A 70 13.48 -11.33 25.16
CA ILE A 70 13.21 -12.55 24.39
C ILE A 70 12.08 -13.36 25.04
N GLU A 71 11.93 -13.31 26.35
CA GLU A 71 10.88 -14.01 27.09
C GLU A 71 9.49 -13.45 26.73
N ASP A 72 9.36 -12.15 26.62
CA ASP A 72 8.10 -11.51 26.20
C ASP A 72 7.83 -11.74 24.73
N ALA A 73 8.85 -11.65 23.88
CA ALA A 73 8.72 -11.96 22.46
C ALA A 73 8.30 -13.43 22.20
N LYS A 74 8.78 -14.39 23.00
CA LYS A 74 8.38 -15.80 22.93
C LYS A 74 6.88 -15.99 23.19
N LYS A 75 6.29 -15.21 24.09
CA LYS A 75 4.84 -15.25 24.39
C LYS A 75 3.99 -14.81 23.19
N MET A 76 4.59 -14.01 22.32
CA MET A 76 3.93 -13.50 21.10
C MET A 76 3.99 -14.47 19.93
N VAL A 77 4.91 -15.45 19.96
CA VAL A 77 5.07 -16.42 18.85
C VAL A 77 3.81 -17.26 18.67
N GLY A 78 3.41 -17.46 17.41
CA GLY A 78 2.20 -18.19 17.02
C GLY A 78 0.93 -17.35 17.05
N LYS A 79 0.98 -16.10 17.55
CA LYS A 79 -0.20 -15.24 17.64
C LYS A 79 -0.56 -14.63 16.30
N ALA A 80 -1.87 -14.55 16.03
CA ALA A 80 -2.40 -13.91 14.84
C ALA A 80 -2.37 -12.38 15.01
N VAL A 81 -2.11 -11.70 13.89
CA VAL A 81 -2.05 -10.24 13.81
C VAL A 81 -3.20 -9.75 12.94
N TYR A 82 -3.86 -8.69 13.42
CA TYR A 82 -4.97 -8.03 12.75
C TYR A 82 -4.70 -6.54 12.67
N VAL A 83 -5.28 -5.89 11.67
CA VAL A 83 -5.33 -4.43 11.54
C VAL A 83 -6.76 -3.98 11.27
N ALA A 84 -7.03 -2.70 11.45
CA ALA A 84 -8.31 -2.13 11.08
C ALA A 84 -8.52 -2.22 9.56
N ASP A 85 -9.75 -2.47 9.12
CA ASP A 85 -10.07 -2.67 7.70
C ASP A 85 -9.73 -1.43 6.85
N ASP A 86 -9.89 -0.24 7.42
CA ASP A 86 -9.59 1.04 6.78
C ASP A 86 -8.09 1.20 6.45
N VAL A 87 -7.20 0.61 7.24
CA VAL A 87 -5.75 0.63 6.97
C VAL A 87 -5.45 -0.05 5.64
N ILE A 88 -6.01 -1.24 5.43
CA ILE A 88 -5.79 -2.02 4.19
C ILE A 88 -6.54 -1.39 3.02
N GLN A 89 -7.76 -0.88 3.26
CA GLN A 89 -8.52 -0.19 2.22
C GLN A 89 -7.82 1.09 1.75
N LYS A 90 -7.25 1.85 2.67
CA LYS A 90 -6.49 3.06 2.33
C LYS A 90 -5.28 2.73 1.48
N GLU A 91 -4.49 1.73 1.88
CA GLU A 91 -3.33 1.31 1.10
C GLU A 91 -3.72 0.75 -0.27
N ALA A 92 -4.77 -0.09 -0.32
CA ALA A 92 -5.29 -0.59 -1.58
C ALA A 92 -5.77 0.55 -2.49
N SER A 93 -6.38 1.59 -1.92
CA SER A 93 -6.84 2.76 -2.67
C SER A 93 -5.70 3.67 -3.12
N ASP A 94 -4.63 3.76 -2.35
CA ASP A 94 -3.44 4.55 -2.67
C ASP A 94 -2.51 3.82 -3.68
N SER A 95 -2.73 2.52 -3.90
CA SER A 95 -1.99 1.77 -4.92
C SER A 95 -2.49 2.13 -6.32
N PRO A 96 -1.60 2.53 -7.25
CA PRO A 96 -2.00 2.80 -8.63
C PRO A 96 -2.72 1.64 -9.33
N LEU A 97 -2.49 0.40 -8.93
CA LEU A 97 -3.20 -0.77 -9.44
C LEU A 97 -4.73 -0.72 -9.16
N SER A 98 -5.14 -0.06 -8.09
CA SER A 98 -6.57 0.12 -7.77
C SER A 98 -7.26 1.17 -8.64
N TRP A 99 -6.49 1.95 -9.39
CA TRP A 99 -7.00 3.03 -10.24
C TRP A 99 -7.40 2.56 -11.65
N ILE A 100 -7.25 1.29 -11.95
CA ILE A 100 -7.82 0.71 -13.18
C ILE A 100 -9.34 0.95 -13.19
N GLY A 101 -9.85 1.53 -14.27
CA GLY A 101 -11.23 1.97 -14.40
C GLY A 101 -11.51 3.40 -13.91
N PHE A 102 -10.51 4.11 -13.37
CA PHE A 102 -10.66 5.52 -13.03
C PHE A 102 -10.48 6.41 -14.26
N SER A 103 -11.18 7.52 -14.27
CA SER A 103 -10.99 8.55 -15.32
C SER A 103 -9.87 9.50 -14.94
N ILE A 104 -8.98 9.80 -15.87
CA ILE A 104 -8.01 10.89 -15.72
C ILE A 104 -8.65 12.19 -16.23
N VAL A 105 -8.57 13.22 -15.40
CA VAL A 105 -9.04 14.56 -15.70
C VAL A 105 -7.87 15.52 -15.57
N ASP A 106 -7.45 16.12 -16.68
CA ASP A 106 -6.42 17.15 -16.66
C ASP A 106 -6.98 18.48 -16.19
N THR A 107 -6.20 19.23 -15.42
CA THR A 107 -6.62 20.52 -14.85
C THR A 107 -6.92 21.60 -15.89
N GLN A 108 -6.34 21.50 -17.10
CA GLN A 108 -6.51 22.46 -18.19
C GLN A 108 -7.37 21.91 -19.32
N LYS A 109 -7.15 20.64 -19.69
CA LYS A 109 -7.78 20.02 -20.86
C LYS A 109 -9.10 19.30 -20.56
N GLY A 110 -9.38 19.08 -19.27
CA GLY A 110 -10.56 18.32 -18.84
C GLY A 110 -10.37 16.81 -18.93
N GLY A 111 -11.42 16.07 -19.26
CA GLY A 111 -11.38 14.60 -19.34
C GLY A 111 -10.42 14.11 -20.40
N ILE A 112 -9.48 13.24 -20.00
CA ILE A 112 -8.48 12.66 -20.89
C ILE A 112 -8.90 11.25 -21.35
N GLY A 113 -9.29 10.40 -20.40
CA GLY A 113 -9.71 9.03 -20.70
C GLY A 113 -9.79 8.19 -19.44
N THR A 114 -10.07 6.91 -19.60
CA THR A 114 -10.18 5.93 -18.51
C THR A 114 -8.92 5.06 -18.47
N ILE A 115 -8.41 4.79 -17.30
CA ILE A 115 -7.26 3.91 -17.08
C ILE A 115 -7.69 2.47 -17.39
N GLU A 116 -7.12 1.88 -18.41
CA GLU A 116 -7.37 0.50 -18.82
C GLU A 116 -6.44 -0.49 -18.11
N ASP A 117 -5.21 -0.05 -17.84
CA ASP A 117 -4.18 -0.83 -17.15
C ASP A 117 -3.18 0.08 -16.45
N VAL A 118 -2.43 -0.47 -15.51
CA VAL A 118 -1.36 0.23 -14.80
C VAL A 118 -0.09 -0.60 -14.85
N ILE A 119 0.97 -0.03 -15.41
CA ILE A 119 2.24 -0.70 -15.67
C ILE A 119 3.31 -0.12 -14.75
N LYS A 120 4.08 -0.98 -14.09
CA LYS A 120 5.23 -0.57 -13.29
C LYS A 120 6.52 -0.66 -14.12
N MET A 121 7.18 0.49 -14.31
CA MET A 121 8.48 0.56 -14.98
C MET A 121 9.54 1.11 -14.01
N GLY A 122 10.33 0.21 -13.44
CA GLY A 122 11.28 0.57 -12.39
C GLY A 122 10.56 1.16 -11.16
N PRO A 123 10.94 2.36 -10.72
CA PRO A 123 10.27 3.02 -9.59
C PRO A 123 8.95 3.71 -10.00
N GLN A 124 8.67 3.85 -11.29
CA GLN A 124 7.57 4.65 -11.82
C GLN A 124 6.37 3.80 -12.22
N TRP A 125 5.18 4.31 -11.96
CA TRP A 125 3.92 3.77 -12.45
C TRP A 125 3.44 4.55 -13.67
N LEU A 126 2.89 3.84 -14.66
CA LEU A 126 2.31 4.40 -15.87
C LEU A 126 0.85 3.95 -15.97
N ALA A 127 -0.07 4.88 -16.16
CA ALA A 127 -1.43 4.58 -16.54
C ALA A 127 -1.53 4.42 -18.06
N LYS A 128 -2.09 3.31 -18.49
CA LYS A 128 -2.36 3.02 -19.89
C LYS A 128 -3.80 3.40 -20.20
N LEU A 129 -3.99 4.19 -21.25
CA LEU A 129 -5.29 4.60 -21.78
C LEU A 129 -5.30 4.47 -23.30
N THR A 130 -6.48 4.43 -23.89
CA THR A 130 -6.67 4.59 -25.35
C THR A 130 -7.34 5.93 -25.64
N ILE A 131 -6.68 6.77 -26.44
CA ILE A 131 -7.19 8.08 -26.87
C ILE A 131 -7.13 8.11 -28.42
N ASN A 132 -8.27 8.32 -29.06
CA ASN A 132 -8.36 8.34 -30.55
C ASN A 132 -7.73 7.08 -31.19
N GLU A 133 -8.04 5.90 -30.64
CA GLU A 133 -7.51 4.60 -31.10
C GLU A 133 -6.00 4.41 -30.89
N GLN A 134 -5.35 5.32 -30.20
CA GLN A 134 -3.92 5.22 -29.88
C GLN A 134 -3.69 4.94 -28.39
N GLU A 135 -2.73 4.06 -28.13
CA GLU A 135 -2.28 3.76 -26.76
C GLU A 135 -1.47 4.94 -26.23
N VAL A 136 -1.87 5.43 -25.06
CA VAL A 136 -1.20 6.53 -24.35
C VAL A 136 -0.76 6.05 -22.99
N LEU A 137 0.49 6.30 -22.64
CA LEU A 137 1.06 6.00 -21.32
C LEU A 137 1.28 7.30 -20.56
N ILE A 138 0.54 7.47 -19.46
CA ILE A 138 0.65 8.67 -18.61
C ILE A 138 1.39 8.30 -17.34
N PRO A 139 2.55 8.91 -17.06
CA PRO A 139 3.25 8.73 -15.80
C PRO A 139 2.39 9.19 -14.60
N LEU A 140 2.23 8.31 -13.62
CA LEU A 140 1.51 8.62 -12.38
C LEU A 140 2.49 9.26 -11.38
N VAL A 141 2.90 10.49 -11.68
CA VAL A 141 3.82 11.28 -10.85
C VAL A 141 3.01 11.93 -9.73
N GLU A 142 3.43 11.74 -8.49
CA GLU A 142 2.73 12.25 -7.30
C GLU A 142 2.52 13.77 -7.36
N ASP A 143 3.55 14.53 -7.79
CA ASP A 143 3.46 16.00 -7.91
C ASP A 143 2.42 16.47 -8.94
N TRP A 144 2.09 15.63 -9.92
CA TRP A 144 1.06 15.95 -10.93
C TRP A 144 -0.35 15.63 -10.45
N ILE A 145 -0.50 14.71 -9.48
CA ILE A 145 -1.81 14.35 -8.92
C ILE A 145 -2.27 15.46 -7.99
N LYS A 146 -3.38 16.11 -8.33
CA LYS A 146 -3.97 17.21 -7.56
C LYS A 146 -5.15 16.77 -6.71
N ASP A 147 -5.87 15.75 -7.14
CA ASP A 147 -7.00 15.18 -6.42
C ASP A 147 -7.22 13.73 -6.82
N LEU A 148 -7.49 12.87 -5.85
CA LEU A 148 -7.83 11.47 -6.04
C LEU A 148 -9.20 11.20 -5.42
N ASN A 149 -10.21 11.02 -6.27
CA ASN A 149 -11.56 10.74 -5.81
C ASN A 149 -11.93 9.27 -6.03
N ILE A 150 -11.76 8.47 -4.99
CA ILE A 150 -12.01 7.03 -5.02
C ILE A 150 -13.50 6.72 -5.19
N LYS A 151 -14.37 7.51 -4.55
CA LYS A 151 -15.82 7.32 -4.60
C LYS A 151 -16.36 7.50 -6.02
N ASN A 152 -15.89 8.54 -6.72
CA ASN A 152 -16.32 8.88 -8.07
C ASN A 152 -15.37 8.33 -9.15
N LYS A 153 -14.33 7.60 -8.76
CA LYS A 153 -13.35 6.96 -9.63
C LYS A 153 -12.73 7.93 -10.65
N PHE A 154 -12.17 9.03 -10.18
CA PHE A 154 -11.39 9.90 -11.03
C PHE A 154 -10.11 10.39 -10.34
N ILE A 155 -9.10 10.70 -11.16
CA ILE A 155 -7.83 11.29 -10.76
C ILE A 155 -7.69 12.61 -11.51
N ARG A 156 -7.58 13.71 -10.77
CA ARG A 156 -7.27 15.02 -11.35
C ARG A 156 -5.78 15.23 -11.36
N MET A 157 -5.22 15.49 -12.54
CA MET A 157 -3.79 15.66 -12.74
C MET A 157 -3.49 16.97 -13.44
N ALA A 158 -2.35 17.58 -13.12
CA ALA A 158 -1.77 18.69 -13.88
C ALA A 158 -0.69 18.09 -14.81
N LEU A 159 -1.10 17.69 -16.01
CA LEU A 159 -0.18 17.06 -16.97
C LEU A 159 0.70 18.13 -17.64
N PRO A 160 1.97 17.83 -17.94
CA PRO A 160 2.81 18.70 -18.73
C PRO A 160 2.24 18.96 -20.12
N ASP A 161 2.42 20.18 -20.63
CA ASP A 161 2.01 20.54 -21.97
C ASP A 161 2.72 19.66 -23.00
N GLY A 162 1.98 19.20 -24.00
CA GLY A 162 2.51 18.35 -25.06
C GLY A 162 2.57 16.86 -24.73
N LEU A 163 2.32 16.43 -23.49
CA LEU A 163 2.42 15.02 -23.11
C LEU A 163 1.41 14.15 -23.89
N ILE A 164 0.18 14.58 -24.01
CA ILE A 164 -0.87 13.86 -24.75
C ILE A 164 -0.64 13.99 -26.25
N GLU A 165 -0.24 15.15 -26.71
CA GLU A 165 0.00 15.47 -28.12
C GLU A 165 1.09 14.60 -28.74
N ILE A 166 2.12 14.21 -27.99
CA ILE A 166 3.20 13.29 -28.46
C ILE A 166 2.60 11.96 -28.96
N TYR A 167 1.54 11.48 -28.33
CA TYR A 167 0.89 10.22 -28.68
C TYR A 167 -0.22 10.38 -29.74
N THR A 168 -0.80 11.57 -29.86
CA THR A 168 -2.00 11.80 -30.68
C THR A 168 -1.74 12.58 -31.96
N GLN A 169 -0.51 13.06 -32.18
CA GLN A 169 -0.10 13.71 -33.44
C GLN A 169 0.39 12.65 -34.43
N ASN A 170 -0.50 12.26 -35.34
CA ASN A 170 -0.18 11.65 -36.63
C ASN A 170 -0.87 12.43 -37.73
#